data_e6438686095f48eb63fe77ca1242f08a
#
_entry.id   e6438686095f48eb63fe77ca1242f08a
#
_cell.length_a   1.000
_cell.length_b   1.000
_cell.length_c   1.000
_cell.angle_alpha   90.00
_cell.angle_beta   90.00
_cell.angle_gamma   90.00
#
_symmetry.space_group_name_H-M   'P 1'
#
loop_
_entity.id
_entity.type
_entity.pdbx_description
1 polymer ?
#
loop_
_entity_poly.entity_id
_entity_poly.type
_entity_poly.pdbx_seq_one_letter_code
_entity_poly.pdbx_strand_id
1 'polypeptide(L)'
;MKISDFMDLKKLQSIQDQFSDATGLAAIATDADGNYITEGSNFTDFCMKYTRNSAEGNRRCVKCDTECTGTYFCHAGLMDFAADIIVGGEKVGAIIGGQVLPEEPDEEKFRKIAGELSIDPDKYIKALRDVPIRSEKSIRAAAALLADVMNQVVSLEYMKYMI
;
A
#
# COMPACT_ATOMS: atom_id res chain seq x y z
N MET A 1 18.16 13.60 -1.14
CA MET A 1 18.86 12.29 -1.08
C MET A 1 17.90 11.19 -1.48
N LYS A 2 18.35 10.27 -2.29
CA LYS A 2 17.55 9.15 -2.78
C LYS A 2 18.04 7.85 -2.14
N ILE A 3 17.12 6.94 -1.84
CA ILE A 3 17.47 5.62 -1.29
C ILE A 3 18.43 4.88 -2.24
N SER A 4 18.23 5.00 -3.56
CA SER A 4 19.09 4.38 -4.56
C SER A 4 20.53 4.88 -4.56
N ASP A 5 20.82 6.01 -3.91
CA ASP A 5 22.18 6.55 -3.80
C ASP A 5 23.06 5.71 -2.86
N PHE A 6 22.46 4.98 -1.91
CA PHE A 6 23.18 4.24 -0.89
C PHE A 6 22.68 2.80 -0.65
N MET A 7 21.67 2.35 -1.37
CA MET A 7 21.08 1.04 -1.17
C MET A 7 20.70 0.40 -2.50
N ASP A 8 20.93 -0.92 -2.62
CA ASP A 8 20.40 -1.70 -3.73
C ASP A 8 18.89 -1.88 -3.54
N LEU A 9 18.11 -1.35 -4.46
CA LEU A 9 16.64 -1.43 -4.41
C LEU A 9 16.10 -2.86 -4.50
N LYS A 10 16.89 -3.81 -4.99
CA LYS A 10 16.52 -5.24 -5.00
C LYS A 10 16.37 -5.79 -3.58
N LYS A 11 17.15 -5.28 -2.64
CA LYS A 11 17.03 -5.66 -1.23
C LYS A 11 15.72 -5.17 -0.63
N LEU A 12 15.33 -3.95 -0.96
CA LEU A 12 14.05 -3.37 -0.56
C LEU A 12 12.89 -4.16 -1.17
N GLN A 13 12.97 -4.47 -2.46
CA GLN A 13 11.99 -5.29 -3.17
C GLN A 13 11.81 -6.66 -2.53
N SER A 14 12.92 -7.31 -2.16
CA SER A 14 12.88 -8.64 -1.54
C SER A 14 12.15 -8.64 -0.19
N ILE A 15 12.41 -7.65 0.65
CA ILE A 15 11.71 -7.50 1.94
C ILE A 15 10.22 -7.26 1.70
N GLN A 16 9.89 -6.39 0.76
CA GLN A 16 8.51 -6.06 0.39
C GLN A 16 7.76 -7.31 -0.11
N ASP A 17 8.35 -8.08 -1.01
CA ASP A 17 7.74 -9.29 -1.57
C ASP A 17 7.48 -10.35 -0.49
N GLN A 18 8.46 -10.56 0.41
CA GLN A 18 8.32 -11.51 1.51
C GLN A 18 7.22 -11.10 2.48
N PHE A 19 7.12 -9.81 2.80
CA PHE A 19 6.04 -9.27 3.62
C PHE A 19 4.68 -9.56 2.98
N SER A 20 4.53 -9.24 1.70
CA SER A 20 3.27 -9.44 0.98
C SER A 20 2.90 -10.91 0.87
N ASP A 21 3.86 -11.78 0.61
CA ASP A 21 3.63 -13.23 0.55
C ASP A 21 3.20 -13.78 1.92
N ALA A 22 3.79 -13.29 3.00
CA ALA A 22 3.50 -13.78 4.35
C ALA A 22 2.14 -13.28 4.88
N THR A 23 1.75 -12.06 4.55
CA THR A 23 0.59 -11.40 5.17
C THR A 23 -0.64 -11.33 4.28
N GLY A 24 -0.47 -11.43 2.97
CA GLY A 24 -1.53 -11.17 1.99
C GLY A 24 -1.76 -9.68 1.71
N LEU A 25 -1.06 -8.77 2.41
CA LEU A 25 -1.19 -7.33 2.18
C LEU A 25 -0.39 -6.90 0.96
N ALA A 26 -0.93 -5.95 0.20
CA ALA A 26 -0.20 -5.29 -0.87
C ALA A 26 0.84 -4.32 -0.30
N ALA A 27 1.92 -4.08 -1.03
CA ALA A 27 2.93 -3.10 -0.65
C ALA A 27 3.67 -2.56 -1.87
N ILE A 28 4.13 -1.31 -1.76
CA ILE A 28 5.02 -0.67 -2.72
C ILE A 28 5.80 0.44 -2.01
N ALA A 29 7.04 0.65 -2.41
CA ALA A 29 7.86 1.73 -1.86
C ALA A 29 7.97 2.90 -2.85
N THR A 30 8.05 4.10 -2.30
CA THR A 30 8.20 5.34 -3.07
C THR A 30 9.43 6.12 -2.62
N ASP A 31 9.89 7.05 -3.46
CA ASP A 31 10.83 8.08 -3.05
C ASP A 31 10.09 9.20 -2.27
N ALA A 32 10.82 10.25 -1.88
CA ALA A 32 10.25 11.37 -1.13
C ALA A 32 9.20 12.16 -1.91
N ASP A 33 9.23 12.08 -3.24
CA ASP A 33 8.31 12.79 -4.14
C ASP A 33 7.09 11.93 -4.51
N GLY A 34 7.02 10.70 -4.01
CA GLY A 34 5.91 9.80 -4.29
C GLY A 34 6.07 8.93 -5.54
N ASN A 35 7.24 8.97 -6.19
CA ASN A 35 7.50 8.11 -7.34
C ASN A 35 7.83 6.70 -6.88
N TYR A 36 7.28 5.70 -7.54
CA TYR A 36 7.53 4.30 -7.19
C TYR A 36 8.99 3.93 -7.44
N ILE A 37 9.64 3.31 -6.46
CA ILE A 37 11.02 2.82 -6.52
C ILE A 37 11.11 1.29 -6.45
N THR A 38 9.99 0.63 -6.18
CA THR A 38 9.84 -0.83 -6.28
C THR A 38 8.66 -1.14 -7.17
N GLU A 39 8.54 -2.41 -7.59
CA GLU A 39 7.33 -2.91 -8.23
C GLU A 39 6.33 -3.30 -7.15
N GLY A 40 5.04 -3.12 -7.42
CA GLY A 40 3.99 -3.46 -6.46
C GLY A 40 3.92 -4.94 -6.17
N SER A 41 3.76 -5.28 -4.90
CA SER A 41 3.61 -6.66 -4.44
C SER A 41 2.16 -6.90 -4.05
N ASN A 42 1.59 -8.01 -4.52
CA ASN A 42 0.25 -8.49 -4.14
C ASN A 42 -0.89 -7.49 -4.39
N PHE A 43 -0.78 -6.66 -5.40
CA PHE A 43 -1.83 -5.73 -5.78
C PHE A 43 -3.06 -6.48 -6.28
N THR A 44 -4.25 -6.01 -5.86
CA THR A 44 -5.53 -6.65 -6.19
C THR A 44 -6.12 -6.11 -7.50
N ASP A 45 -6.86 -6.95 -8.21
CA ASP A 45 -7.64 -6.52 -9.37
C ASP A 45 -8.70 -5.50 -8.98
N PHE A 46 -9.29 -5.63 -7.80
CA PHE A 46 -10.26 -4.68 -7.27
C PHE A 46 -9.72 -3.24 -7.31
N CYS A 47 -8.48 -3.06 -6.89
CA CYS A 47 -7.84 -1.74 -6.89
C CYS A 47 -7.30 -1.37 -8.27
N MET A 48 -6.51 -2.25 -8.88
CA MET A 48 -5.72 -1.89 -10.08
C MET A 48 -6.53 -1.96 -11.36
N LYS A 49 -7.35 -3.00 -11.51
CA LYS A 49 -8.13 -3.21 -12.73
C LYS A 49 -9.41 -2.38 -12.75
N TYR A 50 -10.03 -2.17 -11.60
CA TYR A 50 -11.33 -1.51 -11.49
C TYR A 50 -11.26 -0.13 -10.87
N THR A 51 -10.94 -0.01 -9.57
CA THR A 51 -11.00 1.27 -8.86
C THR A 51 -10.09 2.33 -9.50
N ARG A 52 -8.82 2.01 -9.68
CA ARG A 52 -7.82 2.94 -10.24
C ARG A 52 -7.96 3.12 -11.75
N ASN A 53 -8.66 2.24 -12.42
CA ASN A 53 -8.90 2.33 -13.86
C ASN A 53 -10.15 3.16 -14.19
N SER A 54 -10.95 3.55 -13.22
CA SER A 54 -12.03 4.51 -13.36
C SER A 54 -11.47 5.91 -13.10
N ALA A 55 -11.90 6.92 -13.87
CA ALA A 55 -11.40 8.29 -13.71
C ALA A 55 -11.66 8.84 -12.30
N GLU A 56 -12.90 8.70 -11.81
CA GLU A 56 -13.25 9.16 -10.46
C GLU A 56 -12.60 8.31 -9.37
N GLY A 57 -12.49 6.98 -9.59
CA GLY A 57 -11.80 6.09 -8.67
C GLY A 57 -10.33 6.44 -8.53
N ASN A 58 -9.65 6.67 -9.65
CA ASN A 58 -8.24 7.07 -9.62
C ASN A 58 -8.03 8.41 -8.91
N ARG A 59 -8.90 9.39 -9.16
CA ARG A 59 -8.85 10.68 -8.49
C ARG A 59 -8.94 10.53 -6.97
N ARG A 60 -9.86 9.70 -6.50
CA ARG A 60 -10.04 9.42 -5.07
C ARG A 60 -8.86 8.65 -4.49
N CYS A 61 -8.30 7.71 -5.23
CA CYS A 61 -7.11 6.95 -4.82
C CYS A 61 -5.89 7.86 -4.64
N VAL A 62 -5.63 8.74 -5.60
CA VAL A 62 -4.52 9.70 -5.52
C VAL A 62 -4.68 10.61 -4.29
N LYS A 63 -5.90 11.06 -4.01
CA LYS A 63 -6.20 11.87 -2.84
C LYS A 63 -5.89 11.11 -1.54
N CYS A 64 -6.33 9.85 -1.43
CA CYS A 64 -6.01 9.02 -0.27
C CYS A 64 -4.51 8.82 -0.12
N ASP A 65 -3.80 8.52 -1.19
CA ASP A 65 -2.36 8.28 -1.17
C ASP A 65 -1.57 9.51 -0.71
N THR A 66 -2.07 10.72 -0.97
CA THR A 66 -1.39 11.97 -0.61
C THR A 66 -1.79 12.52 0.77
N GLU A 67 -3.01 12.28 1.23
CA GLU A 67 -3.55 12.88 2.45
C GLU A 67 -3.56 11.93 3.66
N CYS A 68 -3.56 10.62 3.45
CA CYS A 68 -3.71 9.65 4.53
C CYS A 68 -2.36 9.11 4.99
N THR A 69 -2.22 8.91 6.31
CA THR A 69 -1.04 8.32 6.94
C THR A 69 -1.46 7.28 7.97
N GLY A 70 -0.54 6.41 8.37
CA GLY A 70 -0.82 5.31 9.30
C GLY A 70 -1.70 4.26 8.63
N THR A 71 -2.55 3.61 9.39
CA THR A 71 -3.52 2.63 8.90
C THR A 71 -4.89 3.29 8.81
N TYR A 72 -5.54 3.20 7.66
CA TYR A 72 -6.79 3.92 7.40
C TYR A 72 -7.69 3.15 6.44
N PHE A 73 -8.98 3.50 6.41
CA PHE A 73 -9.89 3.04 5.38
C PHE A 73 -9.80 3.96 4.17
N CYS A 74 -9.57 3.40 2.98
CA CYS A 74 -9.58 4.18 1.75
C CYS A 74 -11.02 4.52 1.32
N HIS A 75 -11.15 5.39 0.32
CA HIS A 75 -12.47 5.80 -0.19
C HIS A 75 -13.33 4.62 -0.69
N ALA A 76 -12.69 3.55 -1.12
CA ALA A 76 -13.38 2.36 -1.64
C ALA A 76 -13.67 1.31 -0.56
N GLY A 77 -13.38 1.59 0.71
CA GLY A 77 -13.75 0.72 1.83
C GLY A 77 -12.75 -0.38 2.19
N LEU A 78 -11.56 -0.38 1.58
CA LEU A 78 -10.48 -1.28 1.98
C LEU A 78 -9.61 -0.63 3.05
N MET A 79 -8.90 -1.44 3.83
CA MET A 79 -7.87 -0.95 4.74
C MET A 79 -6.53 -0.85 4.02
N ASP A 80 -5.92 0.32 4.13
CA ASP A 80 -4.62 0.65 3.58
C ASP A 80 -3.69 1.18 4.68
N PHE A 81 -2.42 1.29 4.36
CA PHE A 81 -1.45 1.93 5.25
C PHE A 81 -0.45 2.77 4.45
N ALA A 82 0.11 3.76 5.14
CA ALA A 82 1.20 4.58 4.61
C ALA A 82 2.14 4.93 5.76
N ALA A 83 3.44 4.79 5.56
CA ALA A 83 4.46 5.13 6.54
C ALA A 83 5.67 5.74 5.87
N ASP A 84 6.17 6.83 6.44
CA ASP A 84 7.37 7.48 5.94
C ASP A 84 8.62 6.67 6.25
N ILE A 85 9.59 6.70 5.33
CA ILE A 85 10.95 6.20 5.55
C ILE A 85 11.83 7.41 5.82
N ILE A 86 12.39 7.45 7.03
CA ILE A 86 13.15 8.60 7.53
C ILE A 86 14.57 8.18 7.86
N VAL A 87 15.54 8.94 7.36
CA VAL A 87 16.96 8.73 7.62
C VAL A 87 17.56 10.05 8.08
N GLY A 88 18.14 10.05 9.27
CA GLY A 88 18.77 11.27 9.84
C GLY A 88 17.82 12.45 9.96
N GLY A 89 16.53 12.19 10.23
CA GLY A 89 15.51 13.22 10.34
C GLY A 89 14.92 13.69 9.01
N GLU A 90 15.39 13.15 7.89
CA GLU A 90 14.94 13.51 6.54
C GLU A 90 14.06 12.40 5.97
N LYS A 91 12.91 12.77 5.41
CA LYS A 91 12.08 11.84 4.66
C LYS A 91 12.74 11.49 3.34
N VAL A 92 13.09 10.23 3.14
CA VAL A 92 13.73 9.74 1.91
C VAL A 92 12.80 8.90 1.06
N GLY A 93 11.64 8.53 1.59
CA GLY A 93 10.64 7.75 0.88
C GLY A 93 9.45 7.41 1.76
N ALA A 94 8.64 6.48 1.28
CA ALA A 94 7.50 5.95 2.01
C ALA A 94 7.24 4.51 1.59
N ILE A 95 6.59 3.76 2.47
CA ILE A 95 6.01 2.46 2.14
C ILE A 95 4.50 2.60 2.25
N ILE A 96 3.79 2.20 1.21
CA ILE A 96 2.33 2.24 1.16
C ILE A 96 1.81 0.88 0.74
N GLY A 97 0.58 0.57 1.13
CA GLY A 97 -0.01 -0.71 0.77
C GLY A 97 -1.33 -0.97 1.48
N GLY A 98 -1.61 -2.25 1.71
CA GLY A 98 -2.84 -2.71 2.31
C GLY A 98 -3.68 -3.51 1.33
N GLN A 99 -4.70 -2.88 0.75
CA GLN A 99 -5.66 -3.50 -0.18
C GLN A 99 -6.28 -4.78 0.41
N VAL A 100 -6.73 -4.70 1.66
CA VAL A 100 -7.33 -5.81 2.40
C VAL A 100 -8.62 -5.38 3.09
N LEU A 101 -9.42 -6.36 3.49
CA LEU A 101 -10.66 -6.15 4.24
C LEU A 101 -10.46 -6.64 5.68
N PRO A 102 -10.95 -5.88 6.69
CA PRO A 102 -10.85 -6.32 8.08
C PRO A 102 -11.91 -7.36 8.46
N GLU A 103 -12.92 -7.54 7.63
CA GLU A 103 -14.04 -8.48 7.83
C GLU A 103 -14.74 -8.75 6.50
N GLU A 104 -15.69 -9.68 6.51
CA GLU A 104 -16.54 -9.94 5.34
C GLU A 104 -17.23 -8.66 4.89
N PRO A 105 -17.16 -8.29 3.59
CA PRO A 105 -17.73 -7.04 3.11
C PRO A 105 -19.25 -7.09 3.01
N ASP A 106 -19.88 -5.94 3.25
CA ASP A 106 -21.27 -5.69 2.88
C ASP A 106 -21.29 -5.39 1.36
N GLU A 107 -21.67 -6.37 0.55
CA GLU A 107 -21.63 -6.25 -0.91
C GLU A 107 -22.52 -5.12 -1.44
N GLU A 108 -23.64 -4.83 -0.78
CA GLU A 108 -24.52 -3.72 -1.20
C GLU A 108 -23.82 -2.36 -1.10
N LYS A 109 -23.01 -2.16 -0.07
CA LYS A 109 -22.21 -0.94 0.10
C LYS A 109 -21.22 -0.79 -1.07
N PHE A 110 -20.57 -1.89 -1.46
CA PHE A 110 -19.59 -1.86 -2.56
C PHE A 110 -20.27 -1.70 -3.92
N ARG A 111 -21.50 -2.18 -4.09
CA ARG A 111 -22.29 -1.91 -5.29
C ARG A 111 -22.61 -0.44 -5.44
N LYS A 112 -22.89 0.26 -4.35
CA LYS A 112 -23.08 1.73 -4.37
C LYS A 112 -21.80 2.44 -4.79
N ILE A 113 -20.66 2.02 -4.26
CA ILE A 113 -19.36 2.57 -4.65
C ILE A 113 -19.11 2.37 -6.14
N ALA A 114 -19.40 1.18 -6.67
CA ALA A 114 -19.28 0.90 -8.10
C ALA A 114 -20.11 1.89 -8.93
N GLY A 115 -21.33 2.18 -8.51
CA GLY A 115 -22.19 3.18 -9.18
C GLY A 115 -21.58 4.57 -9.18
N GLU A 116 -21.02 5.01 -8.05
CA GLU A 116 -20.34 6.31 -7.93
C GLU A 116 -19.11 6.41 -8.83
N LEU A 117 -18.42 5.29 -9.05
CA LEU A 117 -17.20 5.23 -9.84
C LEU A 117 -17.43 4.85 -11.31
N SER A 118 -18.69 4.64 -11.72
CA SER A 118 -19.07 4.20 -13.07
C SER A 118 -18.42 2.86 -13.47
N ILE A 119 -18.37 1.93 -12.51
CA ILE A 119 -17.84 0.58 -12.67
C ILE A 119 -19.02 -0.40 -12.71
N ASP A 120 -18.93 -1.46 -13.56
CA ASP A 120 -19.90 -2.55 -13.57
C ASP A 120 -19.97 -3.19 -12.18
N PRO A 121 -21.13 -3.12 -11.47
CA PRO A 121 -21.24 -3.63 -10.11
C PRO A 121 -20.93 -5.12 -9.98
N ASP A 122 -21.36 -5.95 -10.93
CA ASP A 122 -21.16 -7.40 -10.86
C ASP A 122 -19.67 -7.76 -11.00
N LYS A 123 -18.96 -7.09 -11.88
CA LYS A 123 -17.50 -7.29 -12.05
C LYS A 123 -16.74 -6.80 -10.82
N TYR A 124 -17.17 -5.66 -10.26
CA TYR A 124 -16.54 -5.09 -9.07
C TYR A 124 -16.68 -6.01 -7.86
N ILE A 125 -17.87 -6.56 -7.64
CA ILE A 125 -18.14 -7.51 -6.55
C ILE A 125 -17.36 -8.81 -6.75
N LYS A 126 -17.24 -9.30 -7.98
CA LYS A 126 -16.43 -10.48 -8.28
C LYS A 126 -14.97 -10.26 -7.88
N ALA A 127 -14.41 -9.09 -8.22
CA ALA A 127 -13.05 -8.73 -7.83
C ALA A 127 -12.92 -8.53 -6.31
N LEU A 128 -13.94 -7.98 -5.66
CA LEU A 128 -13.99 -7.81 -4.21
C LEU A 128 -13.83 -9.14 -3.47
N ARG A 129 -14.42 -10.20 -3.97
CA ARG A 129 -14.35 -11.54 -3.37
C ARG A 129 -12.95 -12.14 -3.38
N ASP A 130 -12.06 -11.63 -4.22
CA ASP A 130 -10.65 -12.04 -4.26
C ASP A 130 -9.75 -11.20 -3.34
N VAL A 131 -10.28 -10.13 -2.75
CA VAL A 131 -9.54 -9.30 -1.79
C VAL A 131 -9.32 -10.08 -0.50
N PRO A 132 -8.08 -10.18 0.00
CA PRO A 132 -7.81 -10.90 1.25
C PRO A 132 -8.55 -10.29 2.44
N ILE A 133 -9.01 -11.15 3.35
CA ILE A 133 -9.61 -10.74 4.61
C ILE A 133 -8.63 -11.08 5.74
N ARG A 134 -8.28 -10.08 6.52
CA ARG A 134 -7.39 -10.22 7.68
C ARG A 134 -7.98 -9.41 8.82
N SER A 135 -7.81 -9.84 10.07
CA SER A 135 -8.31 -9.07 11.21
C SER A 135 -7.66 -7.68 11.25
N GLU A 136 -8.41 -6.68 11.71
CA GLU A 136 -7.87 -5.32 11.86
C GLU A 136 -6.61 -5.31 12.72
N LYS A 137 -6.57 -6.10 13.78
CA LYS A 137 -5.38 -6.24 14.63
C LYS A 137 -4.17 -6.73 13.84
N SER A 138 -4.36 -7.76 12.99
CA SER A 138 -3.28 -8.29 12.16
C SER A 138 -2.83 -7.28 11.10
N ILE A 139 -3.76 -6.54 10.50
CA ILE A 139 -3.44 -5.52 9.50
C ILE A 139 -2.59 -4.42 10.12
N ARG A 140 -3.00 -3.89 11.29
CA ARG A 140 -2.27 -2.83 11.99
C ARG A 140 -0.89 -3.29 12.42
N ALA A 141 -0.78 -4.50 12.97
CA ALA A 141 0.50 -5.07 13.40
C ALA A 141 1.45 -5.31 12.23
N ALA A 142 0.94 -5.85 11.12
CA ALA A 142 1.73 -6.09 9.92
C ALA A 142 2.26 -4.77 9.32
N ALA A 143 1.41 -3.76 9.21
CA ALA A 143 1.79 -2.45 8.68
C ALA A 143 2.86 -1.77 9.56
N ALA A 144 2.69 -1.82 10.88
CA ALA A 144 3.66 -1.27 11.83
C ALA A 144 5.01 -2.01 11.74
N LEU A 145 4.98 -3.33 11.66
CA LEU A 145 6.18 -4.15 11.53
C LEU A 145 6.94 -3.82 10.24
N LEU A 146 6.25 -3.73 9.12
CA LEU A 146 6.88 -3.39 7.84
C LEU A 146 7.52 -2.00 7.89
N ALA A 147 6.81 -1.01 8.43
CA ALA A 147 7.34 0.34 8.59
C ALA A 147 8.62 0.34 9.43
N ASP A 148 8.63 -0.36 10.55
CA ASP A 148 9.81 -0.46 11.43
C ASP A 148 10.97 -1.15 10.73
N VAL A 149 10.73 -2.28 10.08
CA VAL A 149 11.77 -3.02 9.34
C VAL A 149 12.36 -2.16 8.23
N MET A 150 11.51 -1.52 7.43
CA MET A 150 11.97 -0.67 6.32
C MET A 150 12.81 0.50 6.82
N ASN A 151 12.36 1.18 7.87
CA ASN A 151 13.11 2.29 8.46
C ASN A 151 14.47 1.84 8.99
N GLN A 152 14.53 0.71 9.68
CA GLN A 152 15.77 0.18 10.22
C GLN A 152 16.74 -0.27 9.14
N VAL A 153 16.25 -0.99 8.12
CA VAL A 153 17.08 -1.49 7.02
C VAL A 153 17.65 -0.32 6.21
N VAL A 154 16.82 0.64 5.85
CA VAL A 154 17.27 1.80 5.06
C VAL A 154 18.26 2.65 5.85
N SER A 155 18.00 2.88 7.15
CA SER A 155 18.93 3.61 8.01
C SER A 155 20.27 2.90 8.16
N LEU A 156 20.26 1.58 8.29
CA LEU A 156 21.49 0.78 8.38
C LEU A 156 22.30 0.84 7.08
N GLU A 157 21.68 0.74 5.94
CA GLU A 157 22.35 0.86 4.65
C GLU A 157 22.94 2.25 4.46
N TYR A 158 22.22 3.29 4.90
CA TYR A 158 22.75 4.65 4.89
C TYR A 158 23.99 4.80 5.77
N MET A 159 23.96 4.25 6.99
CA MET A 159 25.10 4.28 7.90
C MET A 159 26.31 3.57 7.31
N LYS A 160 26.14 2.43 6.67
CA LYS A 160 27.22 1.71 5.97
C LYS A 160 27.81 2.55 4.84
N TYR A 161 26.97 3.23 4.09
CA TYR A 161 27.39 4.09 2.98
C TYR A 161 28.24 5.28 3.49
N MET A 162 27.91 5.83 4.66
CA MET A 162 28.58 6.97 5.25
C MET A 162 29.92 6.64 5.92
N ILE A 163 30.23 5.37 6.15
CA ILE A 163 31.52 4.93 6.67
C ILE A 163 32.51 4.84 5.51
#